data_3efe20b5d34497a967351db5afc8ddc3
#
_entry.id   3efe20b5d34497a967351db5afc8ddc3
#
_cell.length_a   1.000
_cell.length_b   1.000
_cell.length_c   1.000
_cell.angle_alpha   90.00
_cell.angle_beta   90.00
_cell.angle_gamma   90.00
#
_symmetry.space_group_name_H-M   'P 1'
#
loop_
_entity.id
_entity.type
_entity.pdbx_description
1 polymer ?
#
loop_
_entity_poly.entity_id
_entity_poly.type
_entity_poly.pdbx_seq_one_letter_code
_entity_poly.pdbx_strand_id
1 'polypeptide(L)'
;VRAAIETDDPFSLGEALRVLPRRGLPFPPATFVALGAPREVLRQAGRALAEGMQRREAVLPMPELAPFGQARVDVAGCTLCLACTMVCPTGALTANPETPQLRFLEDACVQCGLCATTCPEKVITLEPRLNLAPDATRMLVVKEEAPFCCERCAKPFGVRSQIDRVSRRLTESGHWMFRDGRQLALLRLCEDCRAFAATDGGIDPYAGPARPVAKTTEDWLREAE
;
A
#
# COMPACT_ATOMS: atom_id res chain seq x y z
N VAL A 1 8.17 3.56 -38.75
CA VAL A 1 7.06 4.50 -38.85
C VAL A 1 6.11 4.20 -37.68
N ARG A 2 5.90 5.18 -36.80
CA ARG A 2 4.88 5.11 -35.75
C ARG A 2 3.61 5.70 -36.34
N ALA A 3 2.50 4.96 -36.38
CA ALA A 3 1.19 5.49 -36.68
C ALA A 3 0.48 5.70 -35.33
N ALA A 4 0.07 6.94 -35.05
CA ALA A 4 -0.84 7.23 -33.93
C ALA A 4 -2.26 7.28 -34.52
N ILE A 5 -3.18 6.58 -33.90
CA ILE A 5 -4.60 6.62 -34.23
C ILE A 5 -5.28 7.26 -33.04
N GLU A 6 -5.80 8.47 -33.21
CA GLU A 6 -6.61 9.16 -32.21
C GLU A 6 -8.07 9.10 -32.67
N THR A 7 -8.92 8.42 -31.94
CA THR A 7 -10.36 8.33 -32.21
C THR A 7 -11.10 7.95 -30.92
N ASP A 8 -12.23 8.58 -30.71
CA ASP A 8 -13.16 8.31 -29.61
C ASP A 8 -14.23 7.27 -29.98
N ASP A 9 -14.27 6.87 -31.26
CA ASP A 9 -15.25 5.93 -31.78
C ASP A 9 -14.63 4.57 -32.15
N PRO A 10 -15.12 3.45 -31.56
CA PRO A 10 -14.62 2.11 -31.83
C PRO A 10 -14.72 1.68 -33.32
N PHE A 11 -15.72 2.17 -34.05
CA PHE A 11 -15.88 1.83 -35.47
C PHE A 11 -14.80 2.51 -36.32
N SER A 12 -14.55 3.79 -36.09
CA SER A 12 -13.47 4.54 -36.72
C SER A 12 -12.09 3.94 -36.40
N LEU A 13 -11.89 3.44 -35.20
CA LEU A 13 -10.67 2.70 -34.83
C LEU A 13 -10.54 1.43 -35.68
N GLY A 14 -11.62 0.67 -35.87
CA GLY A 14 -11.65 -0.53 -36.67
C GLY A 14 -11.29 -0.27 -38.15
N GLU A 15 -11.79 0.81 -38.74
CA GLU A 15 -11.44 1.23 -40.09
C GLU A 15 -9.98 1.67 -40.21
N ALA A 16 -9.52 2.51 -39.29
CA ALA A 16 -8.13 2.97 -39.24
C ALA A 16 -7.14 1.81 -39.13
N LEU A 17 -7.44 0.80 -38.31
CA LEU A 17 -6.63 -0.41 -38.19
C LEU A 17 -6.60 -1.24 -39.49
N ARG A 18 -7.68 -1.27 -40.29
CA ARG A 18 -7.72 -2.00 -41.57
C ARG A 18 -6.85 -1.37 -42.64
N VAL A 19 -6.70 -0.04 -42.60
CA VAL A 19 -5.89 0.73 -43.57
C VAL A 19 -4.41 0.71 -43.23
N LEU A 20 -4.03 0.33 -42.00
CA LEU A 20 -2.62 0.21 -41.64
C LEU A 20 -1.91 -0.80 -42.53
N PRO A 21 -0.73 -0.43 -43.08
CA PRO A 21 0.03 -1.34 -43.93
C PRO A 21 0.36 -2.61 -43.15
N ARG A 22 -0.05 -3.77 -43.63
CA ARG A 22 0.31 -5.09 -43.08
C ARG A 22 1.79 -5.35 -43.37
N ARG A 23 2.64 -4.74 -42.59
CA ARG A 23 4.06 -5.09 -42.60
C ARG A 23 4.22 -6.37 -41.80
N GLY A 24 4.93 -7.34 -42.37
CA GLY A 24 5.36 -8.52 -41.59
C GLY A 24 6.08 -8.08 -40.29
N LEU A 25 5.76 -8.70 -39.20
CA LEU A 25 6.45 -8.44 -37.95
C LEU A 25 7.92 -8.81 -38.11
N PRO A 26 8.87 -8.00 -37.61
CA PRO A 26 10.28 -8.25 -37.74
C PRO A 26 10.78 -9.43 -36.85
N PHE A 27 9.87 -10.18 -36.27
CA PHE A 27 10.14 -11.31 -35.40
C PHE A 27 9.16 -12.47 -35.69
N PRO A 28 9.56 -13.73 -35.42
CA PRO A 28 8.71 -14.87 -35.65
C PRO A 28 7.41 -14.80 -34.81
N PRO A 29 6.29 -15.34 -35.33
CA PRO A 29 5.07 -15.42 -34.56
C PRO A 29 5.29 -16.31 -33.34
N ALA A 30 4.85 -15.84 -32.18
CA ALA A 30 4.84 -16.59 -30.93
C ALA A 30 3.44 -17.17 -30.70
N THR A 31 3.38 -18.40 -30.24
CA THR A 31 2.15 -19.07 -29.81
C THR A 31 2.20 -19.33 -28.32
N PHE A 32 1.10 -19.10 -27.63
CA PHE A 32 0.95 -19.43 -26.22
C PHE A 32 -0.49 -19.88 -25.95
N VAL A 33 -0.68 -20.66 -24.90
CA VAL A 33 -2.03 -21.05 -24.46
C VAL A 33 -2.58 -19.96 -23.57
N ALA A 34 -3.68 -19.34 -23.99
CA ALA A 34 -4.36 -18.30 -23.23
C ALA A 34 -5.08 -18.92 -22.02
N LEU A 35 -4.44 -18.87 -20.84
CA LEU A 35 -4.95 -19.39 -19.58
C LEU A 35 -5.15 -18.26 -18.57
N GLY A 36 -6.27 -18.31 -17.84
CA GLY A 36 -6.58 -17.38 -16.77
C GLY A 36 -7.45 -16.19 -17.18
N ALA A 37 -7.49 -15.17 -16.32
CA ALA A 37 -8.26 -13.96 -16.54
C ALA A 37 -7.67 -13.09 -17.68
N PRO A 38 -8.44 -12.16 -18.28
CA PRO A 38 -7.98 -11.33 -19.40
C PRO A 38 -6.66 -10.61 -19.15
N ARG A 39 -6.41 -10.17 -17.91
CA ARG A 39 -5.15 -9.53 -17.51
C ARG A 39 -3.96 -10.51 -17.59
N GLU A 40 -4.14 -11.74 -17.16
CA GLU A 40 -3.10 -12.78 -17.23
C GLU A 40 -2.78 -13.15 -18.67
N VAL A 41 -3.80 -13.28 -19.52
CA VAL A 41 -3.66 -13.51 -20.97
C VAL A 41 -2.85 -12.38 -21.61
N LEU A 42 -3.17 -11.12 -21.27
CA LEU A 42 -2.45 -9.95 -21.80
C LEU A 42 -0.96 -9.98 -21.41
N ARG A 43 -0.64 -10.39 -20.19
CA ARG A 43 0.75 -10.54 -19.73
C ARG A 43 1.47 -11.69 -20.41
N GLN A 44 0.80 -12.82 -20.62
CA GLN A 44 1.36 -13.96 -21.37
C GLN A 44 1.67 -13.53 -22.80
N ALA A 45 0.77 -12.82 -23.46
CA ALA A 45 1.00 -12.27 -24.79
C ALA A 45 2.19 -11.28 -24.81
N GLY A 46 2.26 -10.40 -23.82
CA GLY A 46 3.38 -9.45 -23.66
C GLY A 46 4.72 -10.14 -23.52
N ARG A 47 4.81 -11.20 -22.72
CA ARG A 47 6.03 -12.01 -22.56
C ARG A 47 6.41 -12.71 -23.87
N ALA A 48 5.46 -13.39 -24.52
CA ALA A 48 5.71 -14.06 -25.78
C ALA A 48 6.20 -13.10 -26.87
N LEU A 49 5.64 -11.88 -26.92
CA LEU A 49 6.12 -10.82 -27.83
C LEU A 49 7.53 -10.35 -27.48
N ALA A 50 7.81 -10.12 -26.21
CA ALA A 50 9.14 -9.68 -25.76
C ALA A 50 10.21 -10.72 -26.07
N GLU A 51 9.92 -11.98 -25.86
CA GLU A 51 10.80 -13.11 -26.21
C GLU A 51 11.03 -13.17 -27.72
N GLY A 52 9.97 -13.12 -28.52
CA GLY A 52 10.05 -13.12 -29.98
C GLY A 52 10.86 -11.93 -30.54
N MET A 53 10.77 -10.79 -29.89
CA MET A 53 11.54 -9.57 -30.21
C MET A 53 12.98 -9.62 -29.67
N GLN A 54 13.36 -10.63 -28.93
CA GLN A 54 14.65 -10.75 -28.22
C GLN A 54 14.96 -9.50 -27.38
N ARG A 55 13.92 -8.91 -26.77
CA ARG A 55 14.11 -7.73 -25.91
C ARG A 55 14.87 -8.12 -24.64
N ARG A 56 15.92 -7.34 -24.37
CA ARG A 56 16.71 -7.49 -23.13
C ARG A 56 16.05 -6.82 -21.93
N GLU A 57 15.22 -5.82 -22.19
CA GLU A 57 14.53 -5.06 -21.15
C GLU A 57 13.24 -5.79 -20.75
N ALA A 58 13.24 -6.35 -19.54
CA ALA A 58 12.07 -7.01 -18.99
C ALA A 58 11.06 -6.03 -18.39
N VAL A 59 11.46 -4.80 -18.07
CA VAL A 59 10.62 -3.75 -17.49
C VAL A 59 10.45 -2.62 -18.49
N LEU A 60 9.21 -2.32 -18.83
CA LEU A 60 8.85 -1.27 -19.77
C LEU A 60 8.15 -0.13 -19.04
N PRO A 61 8.62 1.13 -19.17
CA PRO A 61 7.90 2.26 -18.61
C PRO A 61 6.53 2.38 -19.28
N MET A 62 5.51 2.72 -18.49
CA MET A 62 4.16 2.90 -18.96
C MET A 62 3.69 4.33 -18.68
N PRO A 63 2.74 4.87 -19.46
CA PRO A 63 2.16 6.17 -19.17
C PRO A 63 1.41 6.16 -17.84
N GLU A 64 1.21 7.33 -17.26
CA GLU A 64 0.28 7.52 -16.15
C GLU A 64 -1.07 6.90 -16.48
N LEU A 65 -1.78 6.39 -15.53
CA LEU A 65 -3.06 5.68 -15.69
C LEU A 65 -2.98 4.28 -16.34
N ALA A 66 -1.80 3.79 -16.73
CA ALA A 66 -1.68 2.41 -17.17
C ALA A 66 -2.01 1.46 -15.99
N PRO A 67 -2.80 0.41 -16.23
CA PRO A 67 -3.22 -0.52 -15.16
C PRO A 67 -2.13 -1.55 -14.81
N PHE A 68 -0.87 -1.20 -14.98
CA PHE A 68 0.29 -2.02 -14.68
C PHE A 68 1.35 -1.19 -13.98
N GLY A 69 1.93 -1.72 -12.92
CA GLY A 69 3.01 -1.04 -12.25
C GLY A 69 3.33 -1.57 -10.87
N GLN A 70 4.27 -0.89 -10.23
CA GLN A 70 4.74 -1.18 -8.89
C GLN A 70 4.17 -0.14 -7.90
N ALA A 71 3.80 -0.61 -6.71
CA ALA A 71 3.64 0.24 -5.53
C ALA A 71 4.97 0.22 -4.77
N ARG A 72 5.73 1.31 -4.83
CA ARG A 72 6.98 1.47 -4.07
C ARG A 72 6.66 1.95 -2.67
N VAL A 73 7.23 1.29 -1.69
CA VAL A 73 7.09 1.64 -0.27
C VAL A 73 8.44 2.10 0.26
N ASP A 74 8.49 3.31 0.82
CA ASP A 74 9.63 3.69 1.65
C ASP A 74 9.58 2.88 2.95
N VAL A 75 10.46 1.88 3.02
CA VAL A 75 10.52 0.92 4.12
C VAL A 75 10.88 1.60 5.45
N ALA A 76 11.71 2.65 5.41
CA ALA A 76 12.14 3.37 6.61
C ALA A 76 10.98 4.12 7.28
N GLY A 77 10.11 4.74 6.48
CA GLY A 77 8.94 5.45 6.97
C GLY A 77 7.72 4.56 7.25
N CYS A 78 7.71 3.32 6.75
CA CYS A 78 6.58 2.41 6.92
C CYS A 78 6.50 1.89 8.37
N THR A 79 5.33 1.96 8.99
CA THR A 79 5.07 1.50 10.37
C THR A 79 4.40 0.13 10.45
N LEU A 80 4.30 -0.60 9.32
CA LEU A 80 3.59 -1.89 9.24
C LEU A 80 2.15 -1.83 9.81
N CYS A 81 1.47 -0.70 9.69
CA CYS A 81 0.08 -0.56 10.13
C CYS A 81 -0.91 -1.37 9.26
N LEU A 82 -0.46 -1.86 8.11
CA LEU A 82 -1.19 -2.71 7.16
C LEU A 82 -2.48 -2.10 6.59
N ALA A 83 -2.75 -0.80 6.78
CA ALA A 83 -3.93 -0.14 6.24
C ALA A 83 -4.02 -0.27 4.70
N CYS A 84 -2.88 -0.27 4.01
CA CYS A 84 -2.80 -0.44 2.56
C CYS A 84 -3.27 -1.83 2.08
N THR A 85 -3.16 -2.88 2.91
CA THR A 85 -3.62 -4.22 2.54
C THR A 85 -5.14 -4.35 2.62
N MET A 86 -5.78 -3.60 3.53
CA MET A 86 -7.23 -3.62 3.72
C MET A 86 -7.99 -2.97 2.57
N VAL A 87 -7.35 -2.05 1.84
CA VAL A 87 -7.99 -1.31 0.74
C VAL A 87 -7.57 -1.79 -0.64
N CYS A 88 -6.66 -2.77 -0.73
CA CYS A 88 -6.18 -3.27 -2.01
C CYS A 88 -7.22 -4.19 -2.67
N PRO A 89 -7.91 -3.76 -3.76
CA PRO A 89 -9.03 -4.53 -4.31
C PRO A 89 -8.59 -5.81 -5.02
N THR A 90 -7.31 -5.90 -5.40
CA THR A 90 -6.76 -7.05 -6.14
C THR A 90 -5.88 -7.95 -5.28
N GLY A 91 -5.69 -7.61 -4.00
CA GLY A 91 -4.77 -8.34 -3.14
C GLY A 91 -3.29 -8.21 -3.55
N ALA A 92 -2.93 -7.18 -4.33
CA ALA A 92 -1.54 -6.92 -4.68
C ALA A 92 -0.67 -6.61 -3.45
N LEU A 93 -1.25 -5.91 -2.47
CA LEU A 93 -0.65 -5.73 -1.15
C LEU A 93 -1.37 -6.63 -0.15
N THR A 94 -0.62 -7.46 0.56
CA THR A 94 -1.14 -8.43 1.53
C THR A 94 -0.30 -8.44 2.80
N ALA A 95 -0.94 -8.82 3.90
CA ALA A 95 -0.26 -9.13 5.15
C ALA A 95 0.10 -10.62 5.21
N ASN A 96 1.05 -10.98 6.06
CA ASN A 96 1.26 -12.36 6.45
C ASN A 96 0.51 -12.63 7.77
N PRO A 97 -0.33 -13.67 7.87
CA PRO A 97 -1.05 -13.98 9.10
C PRO A 97 -0.15 -14.49 10.23
N GLU A 98 1.01 -15.05 9.92
CA GLU A 98 1.90 -15.68 10.90
C GLU A 98 2.98 -14.72 11.43
N THR A 99 3.41 -13.78 10.61
CA THR A 99 4.49 -12.84 10.95
C THR A 99 4.13 -11.43 10.50
N PRO A 100 4.58 -10.38 11.21
CA PRO A 100 4.35 -9.00 10.81
C PRO A 100 5.10 -8.66 9.51
N GLN A 101 4.45 -8.88 8.38
CA GLN A 101 4.99 -8.63 7.05
C GLN A 101 4.00 -7.88 6.17
N LEU A 102 4.52 -6.91 5.41
CA LEU A 102 3.87 -6.36 4.24
C LEU A 102 4.46 -7.04 3.00
N ARG A 103 3.60 -7.62 2.18
CA ARG A 103 3.97 -8.32 0.95
C ARG A 103 3.36 -7.63 -0.26
N PHE A 104 4.02 -7.74 -1.39
CA PHE A 104 3.56 -7.16 -2.65
C PHE A 104 3.70 -8.13 -3.82
N LEU A 105 2.66 -8.22 -4.63
CA LEU A 105 2.62 -8.95 -5.89
C LEU A 105 2.39 -7.96 -7.04
N GLU A 106 3.43 -7.69 -7.83
CA GLU A 106 3.36 -6.70 -8.91
C GLU A 106 2.34 -7.09 -9.98
N ASP A 107 2.25 -8.38 -10.27
CA ASP A 107 1.32 -8.91 -11.26
C ASP A 107 -0.16 -8.55 -10.97
N ALA A 108 -0.54 -8.48 -9.72
CA ALA A 108 -1.90 -8.13 -9.30
C ALA A 108 -2.16 -6.62 -9.22
N CYS A 109 -1.12 -5.77 -9.23
CA CYS A 109 -1.28 -4.33 -9.04
C CYS A 109 -1.92 -3.65 -10.26
N VAL A 110 -3.03 -2.94 -10.06
CA VAL A 110 -3.78 -2.21 -11.09
C VAL A 110 -3.56 -0.69 -11.03
N GLN A 111 -2.59 -0.21 -10.25
CA GLN A 111 -2.24 1.21 -10.14
C GLN A 111 -3.39 2.13 -9.72
N CYS A 112 -4.36 1.63 -8.94
CA CYS A 112 -5.55 2.39 -8.53
C CYS A 112 -5.29 3.51 -7.50
N GLY A 113 -4.14 3.54 -6.84
CA GLY A 113 -3.76 4.59 -5.89
C GLY A 113 -4.35 4.51 -4.48
N LEU A 114 -5.28 3.61 -4.21
CA LEU A 114 -5.94 3.51 -2.89
C LEU A 114 -4.96 3.30 -1.75
N CYS A 115 -3.94 2.47 -1.95
CA CYS A 115 -2.90 2.23 -0.94
C CYS A 115 -2.10 3.49 -0.59
N ALA A 116 -1.76 4.32 -1.59
CA ALA A 116 -1.05 5.58 -1.39
C ALA A 116 -1.90 6.61 -0.66
N THR A 117 -3.19 6.71 -1.04
CA THR A 117 -4.14 7.63 -0.41
C THR A 117 -4.43 7.27 1.05
N THR A 118 -4.59 5.97 1.34
CA THR A 118 -4.92 5.47 2.68
C THR A 118 -3.71 5.46 3.63
N CYS A 119 -2.48 5.46 3.10
CA CYS A 119 -1.28 5.39 3.92
C CYS A 119 -1.16 6.60 4.87
N PRO A 120 -1.21 6.40 6.21
CA PRO A 120 -1.12 7.49 7.18
C PRO A 120 0.28 8.13 7.22
N GLU A 121 1.30 7.39 6.80
CA GLU A 121 2.69 7.85 6.77
C GLU A 121 3.10 8.44 5.41
N LYS A 122 2.23 8.31 4.36
CA LYS A 122 2.48 8.82 3.01
C LYS A 122 3.76 8.26 2.36
N VAL A 123 4.07 7.02 2.62
CA VAL A 123 5.31 6.33 2.18
C VAL A 123 5.12 5.46 0.94
N ILE A 124 3.96 5.50 0.30
CA ILE A 124 3.67 4.69 -0.88
C ILE A 124 3.58 5.58 -2.11
N THR A 125 4.36 5.26 -3.14
CA THR A 125 4.32 5.91 -4.45
C THR A 125 4.02 4.87 -5.53
N LEU A 126 3.34 5.30 -6.58
CA LEU A 126 3.01 4.46 -7.73
C LEU A 126 4.03 4.68 -8.85
N GLU A 127 4.46 3.61 -9.47
CA GLU A 127 5.36 3.61 -10.61
C GLU A 127 4.73 2.80 -11.75
N PRO A 128 4.11 3.49 -12.75
CA PRO A 128 3.51 2.81 -13.90
C PRO A 128 4.58 2.13 -14.75
N ARG A 129 4.51 0.81 -14.85
CA ARG A 129 5.45 0.00 -15.62
C ARG A 129 4.86 -1.36 -15.95
N LEU A 130 5.27 -1.94 -17.05
CA LEU A 130 4.97 -3.34 -17.38
C LEU A 130 6.23 -4.18 -17.10
N ASN A 131 6.19 -4.96 -16.05
CA ASN A 131 7.25 -5.90 -15.70
C ASN A 131 6.92 -7.28 -16.29
N LEU A 132 7.69 -7.71 -17.27
CA LEU A 132 7.57 -9.00 -17.94
C LEU A 132 8.51 -10.08 -17.36
N ALA A 133 9.35 -9.71 -16.41
CA ALA A 133 10.26 -10.65 -15.75
C ALA A 133 9.50 -11.65 -14.86
N PRO A 134 10.08 -12.83 -14.60
CA PRO A 134 9.44 -13.86 -13.76
C PRO A 134 9.17 -13.44 -12.32
N ASP A 135 9.88 -12.46 -11.79
CA ASP A 135 9.69 -11.93 -10.44
C ASP A 135 8.38 -11.16 -10.27
N ALA A 136 7.83 -10.60 -11.36
CA ALA A 136 6.53 -9.90 -11.32
C ALA A 136 5.39 -10.79 -10.80
N THR A 137 5.49 -12.11 -10.97
CA THR A 137 4.51 -13.10 -10.50
C THR A 137 4.82 -13.68 -9.13
N ARG A 138 5.87 -13.19 -8.46
CA ARG A 138 6.27 -13.65 -7.13
C ARG A 138 5.80 -12.67 -6.08
N MET A 139 5.28 -13.20 -4.98
CA MET A 139 4.99 -12.41 -3.80
C MET A 139 6.30 -12.02 -3.13
N LEU A 140 6.59 -10.73 -3.08
CA LEU A 140 7.80 -10.17 -2.47
C LEU A 140 7.50 -9.65 -1.07
N VAL A 141 8.36 -9.93 -0.11
CA VAL A 141 8.30 -9.29 1.21
C VAL A 141 8.87 -7.88 1.08
N VAL A 142 8.02 -6.88 1.29
CA VAL A 142 8.39 -5.45 1.21
C VAL A 142 9.00 -4.99 2.53
N LYS A 143 8.35 -5.36 3.64
CA LYS A 143 8.82 -5.07 4.99
C LYS A 143 8.43 -6.18 5.95
N GLU A 144 9.32 -6.46 6.88
CA GLU A 144 9.12 -7.38 7.98
C GLU A 144 9.70 -6.81 9.26
N GLU A 145 9.03 -7.03 10.38
CA GLU A 145 9.53 -6.71 11.72
C GLU A 145 9.25 -7.88 12.67
N ALA A 146 10.08 -8.01 13.70
CA ALA A 146 9.78 -8.92 14.79
C ALA A 146 8.51 -8.44 15.54
N PRO A 147 7.64 -9.36 15.98
CA PRO A 147 6.49 -8.98 16.78
C PRO A 147 6.93 -8.31 18.07
N PHE A 148 6.22 -7.25 18.46
CA PHE A 148 6.40 -6.62 19.76
C PHE A 148 5.67 -7.43 20.83
N CYS A 149 6.37 -7.73 21.93
CA CYS A 149 5.82 -8.49 23.05
C CYS A 149 5.31 -7.57 24.15
N CYS A 150 4.16 -7.92 24.72
CA CYS A 150 3.57 -7.23 25.85
C CYS A 150 4.55 -7.18 27.03
N GLU A 151 4.77 -5.99 27.58
CA GLU A 151 5.73 -5.81 28.72
C GLU A 151 5.27 -6.49 30.02
N ARG A 152 3.97 -6.89 30.11
CA ARG A 152 3.43 -7.56 31.30
C ARG A 152 3.39 -9.09 31.16
N CYS A 153 2.91 -9.63 30.03
CA CYS A 153 2.67 -11.06 29.86
C CYS A 153 3.48 -11.71 28.73
N ALA A 154 4.33 -10.94 28.04
CA ALA A 154 5.15 -11.37 26.91
C ALA A 154 4.36 -11.89 25.68
N LYS A 155 3.01 -11.78 25.64
CA LYS A 155 2.20 -12.10 24.47
C LYS A 155 2.61 -11.21 23.29
N PRO A 156 2.92 -11.75 22.11
CA PRO A 156 3.17 -10.94 20.90
C PRO A 156 1.87 -10.26 20.44
N PHE A 157 1.93 -8.96 20.07
CA PHE A 157 0.71 -8.22 19.66
C PHE A 157 1.07 -7.09 18.76
N GLY A 158 1.67 -6.72 18.06
CA GLY A 158 1.95 -5.56 17.18
C GLY A 158 3.40 -5.51 16.75
N VAL A 159 3.84 -4.37 16.33
CA VAL A 159 5.22 -4.12 15.92
C VAL A 159 5.76 -2.85 16.58
N ARG A 160 7.09 -2.83 16.81
CA ARG A 160 7.75 -1.71 17.51
C ARG A 160 7.55 -0.39 16.75
N SER A 161 7.73 -0.38 15.44
CA SER A 161 7.61 0.83 14.62
C SER A 161 6.23 1.48 14.74
N GLN A 162 5.16 0.68 14.80
CA GLN A 162 3.79 1.17 14.97
C GLN A 162 3.57 1.74 16.38
N ILE A 163 4.00 1.01 17.43
CA ILE A 163 3.85 1.45 18.82
C ILE A 163 4.61 2.75 19.06
N ASP A 164 5.85 2.82 18.62
CA ASP A 164 6.70 4.01 18.78
C ASP A 164 6.13 5.21 17.99
N ARG A 165 5.57 4.96 16.81
CA ARG A 165 4.92 6.00 16.00
C ARG A 165 3.66 6.55 16.67
N VAL A 166 2.79 5.67 17.17
CA VAL A 166 1.57 6.08 17.89
C VAL A 166 1.95 6.84 19.16
N SER A 167 2.89 6.33 19.95
CA SER A 167 3.38 7.00 21.15
C SER A 167 3.89 8.40 20.86
N ARG A 168 4.73 8.56 19.84
CA ARG A 168 5.26 9.85 19.41
C ARG A 168 4.15 10.83 19.03
N ARG A 169 3.21 10.39 18.16
CA ARG A 169 2.08 11.24 17.73
C ARG A 169 1.23 11.72 18.91
N LEU A 170 0.96 10.84 19.86
CA LEU A 170 0.17 11.19 21.06
C LEU A 170 0.93 12.20 21.95
N THR A 171 2.23 12.04 22.08
CA THR A 171 3.07 12.99 22.82
C THR A 171 3.12 14.34 22.11
N GLU A 172 3.38 14.35 20.81
CA GLU A 172 3.49 15.57 19.98
C GLU A 172 2.17 16.33 19.86
N SER A 173 1.03 15.63 19.91
CA SER A 173 -0.29 16.26 19.87
C SER A 173 -0.57 17.15 21.09
N GLY A 174 0.21 17.02 22.16
CA GLY A 174 0.00 17.73 23.43
C GLY A 174 -1.34 17.40 24.11
N HIS A 175 -1.99 16.31 23.68
CA HIS A 175 -3.27 15.91 24.23
C HIS A 175 -3.13 15.68 25.75
N TRP A 176 -4.02 16.29 26.51
CA TRP A 176 -3.96 16.34 27.97
C TRP A 176 -3.80 14.95 28.62
N MET A 177 -4.41 13.90 28.05
CA MET A 177 -4.39 12.52 28.55
C MET A 177 -2.99 11.90 28.50
N PHE A 178 -2.10 12.36 27.61
CA PHE A 178 -0.79 11.74 27.36
C PHE A 178 0.41 12.59 27.84
N ARG A 179 0.14 13.66 28.63
CA ARG A 179 1.19 14.60 29.05
C ARG A 179 2.17 14.01 30.06
N ASP A 180 1.70 13.14 30.96
CA ASP A 180 2.52 12.56 32.03
C ASP A 180 3.19 11.22 31.67
N GLY A 181 2.97 10.74 30.48
CA GLY A 181 3.59 9.51 29.96
C GLY A 181 3.04 8.19 30.54
N ARG A 182 2.28 8.21 31.64
CA ARG A 182 1.75 6.98 32.24
C ARG A 182 0.77 6.27 31.31
N GLN A 183 -0.08 7.00 30.63
CA GLN A 183 -1.03 6.45 29.66
C GLN A 183 -0.32 5.92 28.40
N LEU A 184 0.85 6.46 28.07
CA LEU A 184 1.67 5.93 26.97
C LEU A 184 2.19 4.53 27.26
N ALA A 185 2.43 4.18 28.53
CA ALA A 185 2.84 2.84 28.92
C ALA A 185 1.79 1.79 28.59
N LEU A 186 0.51 2.15 28.57
CA LEU A 186 -0.59 1.25 28.15
C LEU A 186 -0.47 0.79 26.70
N LEU A 187 0.16 1.57 25.83
CA LEU A 187 0.38 1.21 24.44
C LEU A 187 1.35 0.04 24.26
N ARG A 188 2.15 -0.25 25.28
CA ARG A 188 3.12 -1.35 25.32
C ARG A 188 2.56 -2.64 25.93
N LEU A 189 1.28 -2.64 26.26
CA LEU A 189 0.52 -3.77 26.77
C LEU A 189 -0.45 -4.31 25.69
N CYS A 190 -0.59 -5.64 25.66
CA CYS A 190 -1.62 -6.27 24.84
C CYS A 190 -3.03 -5.89 25.33
N GLU A 191 -4.07 -6.18 24.54
CA GLU A 191 -5.46 -5.83 24.83
C GLU A 191 -5.91 -6.28 26.23
N ASP A 192 -5.59 -7.54 26.60
CA ASP A 192 -5.98 -8.11 27.90
C ASP A 192 -5.28 -7.40 29.06
N CYS A 193 -3.95 -7.21 28.95
CA CYS A 193 -3.17 -6.56 30.01
C CYS A 193 -3.49 -5.07 30.14
N ARG A 194 -3.90 -4.41 29.04
CA ARG A 194 -4.33 -3.01 29.04
C ARG A 194 -5.66 -2.85 29.78
N ALA A 195 -6.63 -3.70 29.46
CA ALA A 195 -7.92 -3.71 30.16
C ALA A 195 -7.72 -3.98 31.66
N PHE A 196 -6.90 -4.96 32.00
CA PHE A 196 -6.59 -5.28 33.41
C PHE A 196 -5.89 -4.12 34.12
N ALA A 197 -4.93 -3.46 33.49
CA ALA A 197 -4.22 -2.31 34.09
C ALA A 197 -5.19 -1.13 34.35
N ALA A 198 -6.19 -0.95 33.51
CA ALA A 198 -7.22 0.07 33.68
C ALA A 198 -8.18 -0.24 34.85
N THR A 199 -8.48 -1.53 35.10
CA THR A 199 -9.42 -1.93 36.16
C THR A 199 -8.78 -2.12 37.53
N ASP A 200 -7.50 -2.53 37.56
CA ASP A 200 -6.77 -2.89 38.78
C ASP A 200 -6.14 -1.68 39.51
N GLY A 201 -6.47 -0.46 39.06
CA GLY A 201 -5.98 0.78 39.66
C GLY A 201 -4.47 1.06 39.48
N GLY A 202 -3.77 0.23 38.72
CA GLY A 202 -2.33 0.42 38.46
C GLY A 202 -2.05 1.61 37.53
N ILE A 203 -2.88 1.79 36.52
CA ILE A 203 -2.85 2.95 35.62
C ILE A 203 -4.32 3.28 35.29
N ASP A 204 -4.84 4.33 35.92
CA ASP A 204 -6.14 4.87 35.54
C ASP A 204 -6.02 5.62 34.21
N PRO A 205 -6.69 5.18 33.12
CA PRO A 205 -6.65 5.89 31.85
C PRO A 205 -7.28 7.28 31.93
N TYR A 206 -8.05 7.56 32.97
CA TYR A 206 -8.68 8.86 33.24
C TYR A 206 -7.94 9.73 34.28
N ALA A 207 -6.91 9.22 34.94
CA ALA A 207 -6.07 9.95 35.88
C ALA A 207 -5.09 10.90 35.16
N GLY A 208 -5.60 11.68 34.24
CA GLY A 208 -4.87 12.75 33.58
C GLY A 208 -5.06 14.12 34.25
N PRO A 209 -4.35 15.14 33.84
CA PRO A 209 -4.64 16.51 34.26
C PRO A 209 -6.07 16.87 33.90
N ALA A 210 -6.66 17.84 34.62
CA ALA A 210 -8.03 18.30 34.36
C ALA A 210 -8.25 18.53 32.86
N ARG A 211 -9.37 18.07 32.36
CA ARG A 211 -9.73 18.27 30.95
C ARG A 211 -9.76 19.77 30.66
N PRO A 212 -9.24 20.22 29.50
CA PRO A 212 -9.43 21.59 29.05
C PRO A 212 -10.94 21.88 29.00
N VAL A 213 -11.32 23.06 29.46
CA VAL A 213 -12.71 23.52 29.32
C VAL A 213 -13.03 23.58 27.83
N ALA A 214 -14.15 22.95 27.44
CA ALA A 214 -14.58 23.00 26.05
C ALA A 214 -14.90 24.46 25.67
N LYS A 215 -14.28 24.95 24.61
CA LYS A 215 -14.57 26.28 24.10
C LYS A 215 -15.95 26.30 23.47
N THR A 216 -16.74 27.30 23.77
CA THR A 216 -18.02 27.59 23.14
C THR A 216 -17.80 28.26 21.76
N THR A 217 -18.85 28.34 20.95
CA THR A 217 -18.79 29.10 19.68
C THR A 217 -18.42 30.57 19.92
N GLU A 218 -18.88 31.14 21.01
CA GLU A 218 -18.57 32.53 21.41
C GLU A 218 -17.09 32.70 21.77
N ASP A 219 -16.47 31.72 22.38
CA ASP A 219 -15.03 31.74 22.68
C ASP A 219 -14.19 31.72 21.40
N TRP A 220 -14.58 30.91 20.42
CA TRP A 220 -13.92 30.88 19.12
C TRP A 220 -14.09 32.19 18.33
N LEU A 221 -15.26 32.80 18.38
CA LEU A 221 -15.52 34.09 17.72
C LEU A 221 -14.68 35.23 18.35
N ARG A 222 -14.52 35.25 19.67
CA ARG A 222 -13.68 36.22 20.38
C ARG A 222 -12.17 36.07 20.09
N GLU A 223 -11.70 34.86 19.80
CA GLU A 223 -10.30 34.65 19.44
C GLU A 223 -9.99 34.96 17.97
N ALA A 224 -11.00 35.13 17.13
CA ALA A 224 -10.87 35.48 15.71
C ALA A 224 -10.91 37.00 15.45
N GLU A 225 -11.21 37.83 16.45
CA GLU A 225 -11.11 39.31 16.43
C GLU A 225 -9.72 39.77 16.88
#